data_d3f144c0564d312b12259a8e5880988b
#
_entry.id   d3f144c0564d312b12259a8e5880988b
#
_cell.length_a   1.000
_cell.length_b   1.000
_cell.length_c   1.000
_cell.angle_alpha   90.00
_cell.angle_beta   90.00
_cell.angle_gamma   90.00
#
_symmetry.space_group_name_H-M   'P 1'
#
loop_
_entity.id
_entity.type
_entity.pdbx_description
1 polymer ?
#
loop_
_entity_poly.entity_id
_entity_poly.type
_entity_poly.pdbx_seq_one_letter_code
_entity_poly.pdbx_strand_id
1 'polypeptide(L)'
;MHCLIAAMLVVGLGQASGFQEIACPEIYGGHLQGIATDNEQNIYWSFTVALVKTNRAGELLKTVPAPTHQGDLTWVDGKVYVAVNLGKFNQEPGQADSWVYVYDARDLTLLEKRAVPELVHGAGGMAFHDGKFIVVGGLPEGYTENYAYEYDRNLDFVQRHVINSGYTKMGIQTACWFDGAWWFGCYENEKGLLKTDEQFNLLGRFTPNYSVGIAPWTDGNCLRGVTVPLENKQHRGAAVVDLPGKASETAAK
;
A
#
# COMPACT_ATOMS: atom_id res chain seq x y z
N MET A 1 -19.74 22.26 51.35
CA MET A 1 -19.41 22.40 49.92
C MET A 1 -17.99 21.90 49.72
N HIS A 2 -17.81 20.62 49.37
CA HIS A 2 -16.51 20.03 49.11
C HIS A 2 -16.39 19.82 47.61
N CYS A 3 -15.42 20.51 46.98
CA CYS A 3 -15.11 20.41 45.58
C CYS A 3 -14.11 19.27 45.42
N LEU A 4 -14.53 18.16 44.80
CA LEU A 4 -13.66 17.07 44.41
C LEU A 4 -13.02 17.44 43.05
N ILE A 5 -11.71 17.66 43.05
CA ILE A 5 -10.90 17.80 41.85
C ILE A 5 -10.52 16.40 41.41
N ALA A 6 -11.09 15.96 40.28
CA ALA A 6 -10.68 14.72 39.64
C ALA A 6 -9.37 14.96 38.89
N ALA A 7 -8.29 14.37 39.36
CA ALA A 7 -7.02 14.36 38.67
C ALA A 7 -7.10 13.33 37.52
N MET A 8 -7.06 13.79 36.27
CA MET A 8 -6.84 12.94 35.10
C MET A 8 -5.39 12.44 35.12
N LEU A 9 -5.23 11.14 35.32
CA LEU A 9 -3.96 10.44 35.16
C LEU A 9 -3.67 10.30 33.67
N VAL A 10 -2.82 11.14 33.12
CA VAL A 10 -2.25 10.95 31.79
C VAL A 10 -1.21 9.84 31.91
N VAL A 11 -1.58 8.64 31.50
CA VAL A 11 -0.62 7.54 31.34
C VAL A 11 0.22 7.86 30.10
N GLY A 12 1.40 8.38 30.33
CA GLY A 12 2.43 8.54 29.29
C GLY A 12 2.83 7.16 28.78
N LEU A 13 2.42 6.84 27.55
CA LEU A 13 2.98 5.71 26.80
C LEU A 13 4.43 6.04 26.48
N GLY A 14 5.35 5.19 26.96
CA GLY A 14 6.78 5.33 26.81
C GLY A 14 7.17 5.46 25.33
N GLN A 15 8.02 6.46 25.05
CA GLN A 15 8.73 6.58 23.78
C GLN A 15 9.69 5.40 23.63
N ALA A 16 9.27 4.39 22.87
CA ALA A 16 10.18 3.40 22.33
C ALA A 16 10.43 3.79 20.85
N SER A 17 11.71 3.98 20.51
CA SER A 17 12.26 4.18 19.16
C SER A 17 11.53 5.20 18.25
N GLY A 18 12.20 6.26 17.93
CA GLY A 18 11.83 7.52 17.30
C GLY A 18 11.08 7.53 15.95
N PHE A 19 10.17 6.59 15.66
CA PHE A 19 9.33 6.65 14.49
C PHE A 19 7.93 7.13 14.86
N GLN A 20 7.45 8.14 14.15
CA GLN A 20 6.08 8.63 14.30
C GLN A 20 5.11 7.60 13.69
N GLU A 21 4.16 7.13 14.49
CA GLU A 21 3.05 6.30 14.03
C GLU A 21 1.79 7.15 13.85
N ILE A 22 1.07 6.95 12.75
CA ILE A 22 -0.22 7.55 12.44
C ILE A 22 -1.24 6.41 12.41
N ALA A 23 -2.15 6.37 13.37
CA ALA A 23 -3.18 5.36 13.41
C ALA A 23 -4.31 5.68 12.42
N CYS A 24 -4.77 4.67 11.68
CA CYS A 24 -6.05 4.74 10.99
C CYS A 24 -7.17 4.53 12.04
N PRO A 25 -8.15 5.44 12.14
CA PRO A 25 -9.22 5.30 13.11
C PRO A 25 -10.14 4.13 12.74
N GLU A 26 -10.88 3.66 13.75
CA GLU A 26 -11.83 2.54 13.64
C GLU A 26 -11.17 1.16 13.44
N ILE A 27 -12.03 0.18 13.22
CA ILE A 27 -11.67 -1.25 13.07
C ILE A 27 -12.40 -1.76 11.84
N TYR A 28 -11.68 -2.49 11.01
CA TYR A 28 -12.20 -2.93 9.71
C TYR A 28 -12.20 -4.46 9.61
N GLY A 29 -13.19 -4.99 8.88
CA GLY A 29 -13.19 -6.39 8.46
C GLY A 29 -12.16 -6.62 7.37
N GLY A 30 -11.17 -7.47 7.61
CA GLY A 30 -10.04 -7.68 6.70
C GLY A 30 -8.85 -6.73 7.01
N HIS A 31 -7.69 -7.12 6.53
CA HIS A 31 -6.45 -6.38 6.81
C HIS A 31 -6.25 -5.18 5.87
N LEU A 32 -5.32 -4.31 6.25
CA LEU A 32 -4.83 -3.24 5.39
C LEU A 32 -4.14 -3.85 4.16
N GLN A 33 -4.39 -3.27 2.99
CA GLN A 33 -3.87 -3.72 1.70
C GLN A 33 -2.95 -2.69 1.05
N GLY A 34 -3.11 -1.40 1.39
CA GLY A 34 -2.33 -0.33 0.80
C GLY A 34 -2.60 1.02 1.45
N ILE A 35 -1.69 1.96 1.20
CA ILE A 35 -1.79 3.37 1.58
C ILE A 35 -1.31 4.27 0.45
N ALA A 36 -1.94 5.43 0.29
CA ALA A 36 -1.47 6.50 -0.58
C ALA A 36 -1.60 7.86 0.12
N THR A 37 -0.89 8.85 -0.36
CA THR A 37 -0.95 10.22 0.14
C THR A 37 -1.22 11.21 -0.99
N ASP A 38 -1.88 12.33 -0.69
CA ASP A 38 -2.04 13.44 -1.61
C ASP A 38 -1.10 14.62 -1.27
N ASN A 39 -1.19 15.70 -2.04
CA ASN A 39 -0.37 16.89 -1.85
C ASN A 39 -0.66 17.64 -0.53
N GLU A 40 -1.84 17.40 0.08
CA GLU A 40 -2.23 17.96 1.38
C GLU A 40 -1.85 17.03 2.53
N GLN A 41 -1.19 15.90 2.21
CA GLN A 41 -0.83 14.84 3.15
C GLN A 41 -2.04 14.17 3.81
N ASN A 42 -3.21 14.18 3.17
CA ASN A 42 -4.24 13.24 3.52
C ASN A 42 -3.76 11.83 3.20
N ILE A 43 -4.18 10.87 4.01
CA ILE A 43 -3.82 9.45 3.84
C ILE A 43 -5.06 8.69 3.40
N TYR A 44 -4.92 7.94 2.31
CA TYR A 44 -5.92 7.01 1.80
C TYR A 44 -5.50 5.60 2.18
N TRP A 45 -6.41 4.85 2.77
CA TRP A 45 -6.18 3.51 3.27
C TRP A 45 -7.10 2.54 2.56
N SER A 46 -6.55 1.50 1.94
CA SER A 46 -7.31 0.42 1.35
C SER A 46 -7.33 -0.77 2.29
N PHE A 47 -8.50 -1.14 2.78
CA PHE A 47 -8.74 -2.40 3.50
C PHE A 47 -9.49 -3.37 2.58
N THR A 48 -9.46 -4.65 2.91
CA THR A 48 -10.17 -5.68 2.12
C THR A 48 -11.63 -5.32 1.81
N VAL A 49 -12.30 -4.56 2.70
CA VAL A 49 -13.74 -4.26 2.61
C VAL A 49 -14.07 -2.76 2.72
N ALA A 50 -13.08 -1.89 2.84
CA ALA A 50 -13.30 -0.46 3.02
C ALA A 50 -12.18 0.37 2.37
N LEU A 51 -12.55 1.53 1.85
CA LEU A 51 -11.63 2.61 1.49
C LEU A 51 -11.84 3.77 2.45
N VAL A 52 -10.76 4.25 3.05
CA VAL A 52 -10.78 5.25 4.13
C VAL A 52 -9.90 6.43 3.75
N LYS A 53 -10.33 7.64 4.10
CA LYS A 53 -9.54 8.86 3.99
C LYS A 53 -9.39 9.48 5.38
N THR A 54 -8.17 9.81 5.76
CA THR A 54 -7.84 10.60 6.95
C THR A 54 -7.04 11.83 6.57
N ASN A 55 -6.99 12.81 7.48
CA ASN A 55 -5.98 13.84 7.36
C ASN A 55 -4.60 13.30 7.80
N ARG A 56 -3.56 14.16 7.71
CA ARG A 56 -2.19 13.81 8.10
C ARG A 56 -2.00 13.43 9.58
N ALA A 57 -2.94 13.82 10.44
CA ALA A 57 -2.93 13.47 11.86
C ALA A 57 -3.65 12.14 12.17
N GLY A 58 -4.23 11.49 11.15
CA GLY A 58 -5.02 10.27 11.31
C GLY A 58 -6.48 10.52 11.67
N GLU A 59 -6.98 11.76 11.64
CA GLU A 59 -8.39 12.05 11.89
C GLU A 59 -9.24 11.64 10.69
N LEU A 60 -10.33 10.92 10.95
CA LEU A 60 -11.23 10.40 9.92
C LEU A 60 -11.91 11.53 9.14
N LEU A 61 -11.77 11.51 7.83
CA LEU A 61 -12.47 12.41 6.91
C LEU A 61 -13.60 11.69 6.18
N LYS A 62 -13.38 10.44 5.76
CA LYS A 62 -14.36 9.65 5.00
C LYS A 62 -14.08 8.16 5.09
N THR A 63 -15.15 7.36 5.10
CA THR A 63 -15.11 5.91 4.91
C THR A 63 -16.18 5.51 3.91
N VAL A 64 -15.86 4.62 2.98
CA VAL A 64 -16.84 3.98 2.07
C VAL A 64 -16.58 2.48 2.04
N PRO A 65 -17.65 1.65 1.89
CA PRO A 65 -17.47 0.23 1.69
C PRO A 65 -16.77 -0.03 0.36
N ALA A 66 -15.82 -0.97 0.36
CA ALA A 66 -15.15 -1.44 -0.83
C ALA A 66 -15.76 -2.76 -1.30
N PRO A 67 -15.97 -2.97 -2.62
CA PRO A 67 -16.23 -4.30 -3.14
C PRO A 67 -14.96 -5.16 -2.93
N THR A 68 -15.16 -6.46 -2.74
CA THR A 68 -14.13 -7.41 -2.31
C THR A 68 -12.76 -7.24 -2.96
N HIS A 69 -11.72 -7.42 -2.16
CA HIS A 69 -10.29 -7.48 -2.52
C HIS A 69 -9.77 -6.28 -3.30
N GLN A 70 -9.91 -5.10 -2.70
CA GLN A 70 -9.07 -3.99 -3.08
C GLN A 70 -7.63 -4.25 -2.58
N GLY A 71 -6.66 -4.04 -3.46
CA GLY A 71 -5.25 -4.07 -3.15
C GLY A 71 -4.71 -2.68 -2.80
N ASP A 72 -3.45 -2.43 -3.14
CA ASP A 72 -2.80 -1.14 -2.93
C ASP A 72 -3.29 -0.09 -3.95
N LEU A 73 -3.00 1.18 -3.66
CA LEU A 73 -3.60 2.33 -4.33
C LEU A 73 -2.59 3.46 -4.53
N THR A 74 -2.92 4.37 -5.44
CA THR A 74 -2.16 5.60 -5.65
C THR A 74 -3.09 6.80 -5.85
N TRP A 75 -2.62 8.00 -5.49
CA TRP A 75 -3.34 9.25 -5.73
C TRP A 75 -2.73 10.00 -6.93
N VAL A 76 -3.58 10.48 -7.85
CA VAL A 76 -3.17 11.27 -9.00
C VAL A 76 -4.24 12.31 -9.31
N ASP A 77 -3.87 13.59 -9.34
CA ASP A 77 -4.70 14.69 -9.83
C ASP A 77 -6.14 14.70 -9.26
N GLY A 78 -6.28 14.53 -7.94
CA GLY A 78 -7.58 14.56 -7.26
C GLY A 78 -8.39 13.27 -7.37
N LYS A 79 -7.79 12.18 -7.83
CA LYS A 79 -8.39 10.85 -7.90
C LYS A 79 -7.54 9.82 -7.15
N VAL A 80 -8.20 8.80 -6.62
CA VAL A 80 -7.56 7.63 -6.03
C VAL A 80 -7.79 6.44 -6.96
N TYR A 81 -6.71 5.81 -7.37
CA TYR A 81 -6.69 4.63 -8.22
C TYR A 81 -6.34 3.43 -7.37
N VAL A 82 -7.12 2.37 -7.46
CA VAL A 82 -6.98 1.18 -6.60
C VAL A 82 -6.89 -0.06 -7.46
N ALA A 83 -5.86 -0.88 -7.26
CA ALA A 83 -5.74 -2.19 -7.87
C ALA A 83 -6.77 -3.15 -7.26
N VAL A 84 -7.52 -3.88 -8.09
CA VAL A 84 -8.60 -4.78 -7.65
C VAL A 84 -8.50 -6.11 -8.40
N ASN A 85 -8.64 -7.23 -7.70
CA ASN A 85 -8.79 -8.53 -8.34
C ASN A 85 -10.05 -9.24 -7.85
N LEU A 86 -10.99 -9.48 -8.75
CA LEU A 86 -12.25 -10.17 -8.46
C LEU A 86 -12.18 -11.66 -8.73
N GLY A 87 -11.14 -12.12 -9.46
CA GLY A 87 -10.87 -13.51 -9.74
C GLY A 87 -9.99 -14.18 -8.68
N LYS A 88 -9.35 -15.27 -9.07
CA LYS A 88 -8.36 -15.93 -8.21
C LYS A 88 -7.04 -15.20 -8.30
N PHE A 89 -6.51 -14.82 -7.15
CA PHE A 89 -5.21 -14.17 -7.04
C PHE A 89 -4.09 -15.21 -6.96
N ASN A 90 -2.93 -14.88 -7.54
CA ASN A 90 -1.73 -15.70 -7.42
C ASN A 90 -1.91 -17.12 -8.01
N GLN A 91 -2.60 -17.21 -9.13
CA GLN A 91 -2.85 -18.46 -9.85
C GLN A 91 -2.36 -18.35 -11.30
N GLU A 92 -2.35 -19.48 -12.02
CA GLU A 92 -2.02 -19.55 -13.43
C GLU A 92 -2.84 -18.57 -14.28
N PRO A 93 -2.32 -18.15 -15.46
CA PRO A 93 -3.01 -17.22 -16.34
C PRO A 93 -4.45 -17.66 -16.68
N GLY A 94 -5.35 -16.68 -16.77
CA GLY A 94 -6.76 -16.89 -17.09
C GLY A 94 -7.67 -17.13 -15.89
N GLN A 95 -7.13 -17.10 -14.65
CA GLN A 95 -7.93 -17.24 -13.43
C GLN A 95 -8.13 -15.89 -12.70
N ALA A 96 -7.34 -14.89 -13.03
CA ALA A 96 -7.48 -13.54 -12.52
C ALA A 96 -8.63 -12.77 -13.20
N ASP A 97 -9.19 -11.81 -12.49
CA ASP A 97 -10.12 -10.80 -13.02
C ASP A 97 -9.70 -9.44 -12.46
N SER A 98 -8.77 -8.81 -13.16
CA SER A 98 -7.99 -7.65 -12.70
C SER A 98 -8.60 -6.34 -13.19
N TRP A 99 -8.69 -5.38 -12.28
CA TRP A 99 -9.29 -4.07 -12.51
C TRP A 99 -8.47 -2.97 -11.84
N VAL A 100 -8.63 -1.74 -12.34
CA VAL A 100 -8.34 -0.50 -11.63
C VAL A 100 -9.66 0.21 -11.36
N TYR A 101 -9.95 0.49 -10.09
CA TYR A 101 -11.09 1.30 -9.68
C TYR A 101 -10.62 2.72 -9.40
N VAL A 102 -11.36 3.69 -9.92
CA VAL A 102 -11.04 5.12 -9.82
C VAL A 102 -12.08 5.82 -8.96
N TYR A 103 -11.64 6.48 -7.91
CA TYR A 103 -12.48 7.21 -6.97
C TYR A 103 -12.16 8.70 -6.97
N ASP A 104 -13.15 9.54 -6.74
CA ASP A 104 -12.93 10.96 -6.41
C ASP A 104 -12.21 11.06 -5.06
N ALA A 105 -11.07 11.74 -5.00
CA ALA A 105 -10.28 11.86 -3.78
C ALA A 105 -10.93 12.73 -2.70
N ARG A 106 -11.97 13.53 -3.02
CA ARG A 106 -12.66 14.40 -2.07
C ARG A 106 -13.60 13.61 -1.16
N ASP A 107 -14.40 12.73 -1.74
CA ASP A 107 -15.50 12.06 -1.04
C ASP A 107 -15.53 10.53 -1.21
N LEU A 108 -14.55 9.98 -1.94
CA LEU A 108 -14.39 8.56 -2.25
C LEU A 108 -15.56 7.99 -3.07
N THR A 109 -16.24 8.83 -3.86
CA THR A 109 -17.24 8.36 -4.82
C THR A 109 -16.56 7.58 -5.95
N LEU A 110 -17.04 6.37 -6.24
CA LEU A 110 -16.54 5.57 -7.36
C LEU A 110 -16.91 6.23 -8.69
N LEU A 111 -15.92 6.58 -9.50
CA LEU A 111 -16.06 7.26 -10.77
C LEU A 111 -16.01 6.30 -11.96
N GLU A 112 -15.07 5.34 -11.92
CA GLU A 112 -14.78 4.46 -13.06
C GLU A 112 -14.26 3.09 -12.57
N LYS A 113 -14.48 2.07 -13.41
CA LYS A 113 -13.85 0.75 -13.31
C LYS A 113 -13.22 0.42 -14.65
N ARG A 114 -11.92 0.20 -14.67
CA ARG A 114 -11.15 -0.15 -15.87
C ARG A 114 -10.62 -1.55 -15.74
N ALA A 115 -10.99 -2.43 -16.67
CA ALA A 115 -10.39 -3.76 -16.74
C ALA A 115 -8.93 -3.68 -17.18
N VAL A 116 -8.07 -4.47 -16.54
CA VAL A 116 -6.64 -4.58 -16.84
C VAL A 116 -6.27 -6.07 -16.98
N PRO A 117 -6.76 -6.72 -18.05
CA PRO A 117 -6.65 -8.18 -18.22
C PRO A 117 -5.23 -8.66 -18.45
N GLU A 118 -4.30 -7.76 -18.71
CA GLU A 118 -2.87 -8.06 -18.86
C GLU A 118 -2.24 -8.58 -17.57
N LEU A 119 -2.80 -8.24 -16.40
CA LEU A 119 -2.35 -8.74 -15.11
C LEU A 119 -2.83 -10.18 -14.88
N VAL A 120 -2.12 -11.10 -15.49
CA VAL A 120 -2.52 -12.52 -15.61
C VAL A 120 -2.58 -13.28 -14.28
N HIS A 121 -1.92 -12.81 -13.24
CA HIS A 121 -1.89 -13.44 -11.91
C HIS A 121 -2.67 -12.65 -10.84
N GLY A 122 -3.39 -11.60 -11.24
CA GLY A 122 -4.21 -10.74 -10.39
C GLY A 122 -3.53 -9.43 -9.98
N ALA A 123 -4.30 -8.33 -10.03
CA ALA A 123 -3.83 -7.02 -9.60
C ALA A 123 -3.73 -6.95 -8.07
N GLY A 124 -2.57 -6.59 -7.54
CA GLY A 124 -2.27 -6.50 -6.11
C GLY A 124 -1.96 -5.09 -5.64
N GLY A 125 -1.28 -4.29 -6.47
CA GLY A 125 -0.91 -2.92 -6.12
C GLY A 125 -0.63 -2.06 -7.32
N MET A 126 -0.49 -0.75 -7.08
CA MET A 126 -0.19 0.19 -8.15
C MET A 126 0.47 1.47 -7.65
N ALA A 127 1.21 2.13 -8.55
CA ALA A 127 1.81 3.43 -8.33
C ALA A 127 1.73 4.28 -9.60
N PHE A 128 2.01 5.59 -9.44
CA PHE A 128 2.07 6.52 -10.56
C PHE A 128 3.37 7.33 -10.50
N HIS A 129 4.04 7.45 -11.65
CA HIS A 129 5.20 8.29 -11.80
C HIS A 129 5.38 8.69 -13.27
N ASP A 130 5.77 9.93 -13.52
CA ASP A 130 6.11 10.49 -14.85
C ASP A 130 5.06 10.16 -15.93
N GLY A 131 3.77 10.38 -15.60
CA GLY A 131 2.69 10.17 -16.56
C GLY A 131 2.27 8.72 -16.77
N LYS A 132 2.80 7.77 -16.02
CA LYS A 132 2.59 6.33 -16.17
C LYS A 132 2.05 5.72 -14.89
N PHE A 133 1.06 4.83 -15.03
CA PHE A 133 0.67 3.91 -13.97
C PHE A 133 1.49 2.64 -14.09
N ILE A 134 2.00 2.16 -12.97
CA ILE A 134 2.61 0.84 -12.83
C ILE A 134 1.69 0.00 -11.95
N VAL A 135 1.16 -1.07 -12.50
CA VAL A 135 0.33 -2.04 -11.78
C VAL A 135 1.12 -3.33 -11.58
N VAL A 136 1.08 -3.87 -10.38
CA VAL A 136 1.81 -5.08 -9.97
C VAL A 136 0.86 -6.09 -9.35
N GLY A 137 1.29 -7.32 -9.16
CA GLY A 137 0.39 -8.31 -8.58
C GLY A 137 1.00 -9.68 -8.31
N GLY A 138 0.15 -10.69 -8.35
CA GLY A 138 0.44 -12.04 -7.96
C GLY A 138 1.62 -12.69 -8.67
N LEU A 139 2.22 -13.67 -8.01
CA LEU A 139 3.25 -14.55 -8.56
C LEU A 139 3.03 -15.98 -8.02
N PRO A 140 2.53 -16.92 -8.83
CA PRO A 140 2.34 -18.30 -8.41
C PRO A 140 3.67 -18.99 -8.04
N GLU A 141 3.59 -20.09 -7.29
CA GLU A 141 4.77 -20.91 -7.00
C GLU A 141 5.39 -21.45 -8.29
N GLY A 142 6.72 -21.51 -8.33
CA GLY A 142 7.48 -21.95 -9.51
C GLY A 142 7.93 -20.83 -10.44
N TYR A 143 7.36 -19.63 -10.32
CA TYR A 143 7.82 -18.44 -11.03
C TYR A 143 8.99 -17.78 -10.28
N THR A 144 9.94 -17.22 -11.00
CA THR A 144 11.17 -16.61 -10.44
C THR A 144 11.36 -15.15 -10.82
N GLU A 145 10.37 -14.56 -11.48
CA GLU A 145 10.40 -13.17 -11.90
C GLU A 145 9.04 -12.51 -11.66
N ASN A 146 9.05 -11.30 -11.14
CA ASN A 146 7.85 -10.49 -10.99
C ASN A 146 7.62 -9.64 -12.25
N TYR A 147 6.40 -9.10 -12.37
CA TYR A 147 6.01 -8.28 -13.50
C TYR A 147 5.50 -6.92 -13.02
N ALA A 148 5.93 -5.86 -13.72
CA ALA A 148 5.37 -4.52 -13.62
C ALA A 148 4.67 -4.20 -14.96
N TYR A 149 3.39 -3.86 -14.89
CA TYR A 149 2.57 -3.57 -16.07
C TYR A 149 2.40 -2.07 -16.18
N GLU A 150 2.90 -1.51 -17.28
CA GLU A 150 2.85 -0.08 -17.57
C GLU A 150 1.57 0.25 -18.33
N TYR A 151 0.87 1.27 -17.85
CA TYR A 151 -0.29 1.89 -18.48
C TYR A 151 -0.07 3.40 -18.61
N ASP A 152 -0.64 3.99 -19.64
CA ASP A 152 -0.64 5.44 -19.81
C ASP A 152 -1.63 6.13 -18.84
N ARG A 153 -1.75 7.45 -18.94
CA ARG A 153 -2.68 8.24 -18.10
C ARG A 153 -4.16 7.89 -18.28
N ASN A 154 -4.53 7.25 -19.41
CA ASN A 154 -5.89 6.81 -19.70
C ASN A 154 -6.14 5.37 -19.25
N LEU A 155 -5.15 4.73 -18.59
CA LEU A 155 -5.14 3.31 -18.26
C LEU A 155 -5.19 2.41 -19.51
N ASP A 156 -4.64 2.86 -20.63
CA ASP A 156 -4.39 2.01 -21.79
C ASP A 156 -3.04 1.31 -21.63
N PHE A 157 -3.02 -0.01 -21.87
CA PHE A 157 -1.83 -0.85 -21.67
C PHE A 157 -0.72 -0.45 -22.64
N VAL A 158 0.48 -0.26 -22.11
CA VAL A 158 1.69 0.08 -22.89
C VAL A 158 2.58 -1.15 -23.04
N GLN A 159 3.05 -1.71 -21.92
CA GLN A 159 3.94 -2.87 -21.93
C GLN A 159 4.04 -3.55 -20.58
N ARG A 160 4.63 -4.73 -20.57
CA ARG A 160 5.00 -5.46 -19.34
C ARG A 160 6.52 -5.47 -19.19
N HIS A 161 7.00 -5.08 -18.04
CA HIS A 161 8.39 -5.17 -17.62
C HIS A 161 8.60 -6.41 -16.76
N VAL A 162 9.79 -7.00 -16.85
CA VAL A 162 10.22 -8.12 -16.01
C VAL A 162 11.15 -7.60 -14.93
N ILE A 163 10.85 -7.95 -13.67
CA ILE A 163 11.70 -7.71 -12.52
C ILE A 163 12.34 -9.04 -12.13
N ASN A 164 13.63 -9.22 -12.40
CA ASN A 164 14.39 -10.42 -12.09
C ASN A 164 14.68 -10.50 -10.57
N SER A 165 13.63 -10.62 -9.77
CA SER A 165 13.69 -10.58 -8.30
C SER A 165 13.97 -11.93 -7.66
N GLY A 166 13.89 -13.03 -8.40
CA GLY A 166 13.62 -14.33 -7.83
C GLY A 166 12.15 -14.45 -7.37
N TYR A 167 11.79 -15.61 -6.84
CA TYR A 167 10.46 -15.82 -6.28
C TYR A 167 10.16 -14.85 -5.13
N THR A 168 8.93 -14.34 -5.11
CA THR A 168 8.36 -13.60 -3.98
C THR A 168 7.03 -14.23 -3.59
N LYS A 169 6.80 -14.40 -2.30
CA LYS A 169 5.57 -15.01 -1.80
C LYS A 169 4.36 -14.17 -2.22
N MET A 170 3.48 -14.76 -3.03
CA MET A 170 2.28 -14.13 -3.57
C MET A 170 2.54 -12.89 -4.45
N GLY A 171 3.76 -12.75 -5.00
CA GLY A 171 4.12 -11.64 -5.86
C GLY A 171 4.33 -10.31 -5.14
N ILE A 172 4.16 -9.22 -5.87
CA ILE A 172 4.27 -7.85 -5.36
C ILE A 172 2.88 -7.36 -4.94
N GLN A 173 2.76 -6.81 -3.73
CA GLN A 173 1.50 -6.36 -3.15
C GLN A 173 1.34 -4.84 -3.19
N THR A 174 2.43 -4.08 -3.11
CA THR A 174 2.42 -2.62 -3.09
C THR A 174 3.49 -2.06 -3.98
N ALA A 175 3.28 -0.85 -4.50
CA ALA A 175 4.23 -0.17 -5.36
C ALA A 175 4.30 1.32 -5.01
N CYS A 176 5.50 1.92 -5.15
CA CYS A 176 5.71 3.35 -4.94
C CYS A 176 6.94 3.82 -5.73
N TRP A 177 6.83 5.01 -6.34
CA TRP A 177 8.01 5.76 -6.78
C TRP A 177 8.44 6.70 -5.67
N PHE A 178 9.65 6.52 -5.18
CA PHE A 178 10.19 7.31 -4.08
C PHE A 178 11.72 7.36 -4.14
N ASP A 179 12.31 8.52 -3.86
CA ASP A 179 13.77 8.73 -3.83
C ASP A 179 14.49 8.20 -5.09
N GLY A 180 13.94 8.55 -6.27
CA GLY A 180 14.55 8.21 -7.57
C GLY A 180 14.54 6.73 -7.94
N ALA A 181 13.67 5.93 -7.33
CA ALA A 181 13.58 4.50 -7.55
C ALA A 181 12.14 3.98 -7.42
N TRP A 182 11.85 2.85 -8.04
CA TRP A 182 10.67 2.06 -7.74
C TRP A 182 10.92 1.20 -6.51
N TRP A 183 9.92 1.16 -5.63
CA TRP A 183 9.90 0.33 -4.44
C TRP A 183 8.67 -0.55 -4.47
N PHE A 184 8.86 -1.85 -4.17
CA PHE A 184 7.82 -2.86 -4.25
C PHE A 184 7.79 -3.69 -2.99
N GLY A 185 6.64 -3.72 -2.30
CA GLY A 185 6.45 -4.50 -1.08
C GLY A 185 5.92 -5.91 -1.36
N CYS A 186 6.57 -6.90 -0.78
CA CYS A 186 6.21 -8.32 -0.84
C CYS A 186 5.97 -8.87 0.57
N TYR A 187 5.32 -10.03 0.70
CA TYR A 187 4.94 -10.61 2.00
C TYR A 187 6.09 -11.27 2.79
N GLU A 188 7.31 -11.30 2.28
CA GLU A 188 8.43 -11.85 3.01
C GLU A 188 8.77 -11.00 4.23
N ASN A 189 9.06 -11.65 5.37
CA ASN A 189 9.48 -10.97 6.59
C ASN A 189 10.88 -10.37 6.46
N GLU A 190 11.77 -11.07 5.77
CA GLU A 190 13.13 -10.63 5.47
C GLU A 190 13.25 -10.35 3.96
N LYS A 191 13.88 -9.22 3.62
CA LYS A 191 14.13 -8.85 2.22
C LYS A 191 12.86 -8.78 1.35
N GLY A 192 11.70 -8.46 1.96
CA GLY A 192 10.40 -8.35 1.31
C GLY A 192 10.17 -7.00 0.63
N LEU A 193 11.12 -6.07 0.66
CA LEU A 193 11.07 -4.81 -0.05
C LEU A 193 12.08 -4.84 -1.20
N LEU A 194 11.59 -4.79 -2.44
CA LEU A 194 12.41 -4.72 -3.64
C LEU A 194 12.65 -3.25 -3.99
N LYS A 195 13.84 -2.92 -4.47
CA LYS A 195 14.18 -1.64 -5.09
C LYS A 195 14.63 -1.88 -6.50
N THR A 196 14.11 -1.11 -7.47
CA THR A 196 14.59 -1.12 -8.86
C THR A 196 14.91 0.30 -9.32
N ASP A 197 15.68 0.41 -10.39
CA ASP A 197 15.80 1.66 -11.14
C ASP A 197 14.52 1.95 -11.94
N GLU A 198 14.53 3.04 -12.71
CA GLU A 198 13.42 3.45 -13.57
C GLU A 198 13.10 2.42 -14.67
N GLN A 199 14.08 1.65 -15.10
CA GLN A 199 13.97 0.59 -16.11
C GLN A 199 13.65 -0.79 -15.53
N PHE A 200 13.28 -0.86 -14.24
CA PHE A 200 12.94 -2.07 -13.48
C PHE A 200 14.09 -3.07 -13.27
N ASN A 201 15.36 -2.64 -13.45
CA ASN A 201 16.50 -3.45 -13.05
C ASN A 201 16.59 -3.50 -11.53
N LEU A 202 16.69 -4.71 -10.95
CA LEU A 202 16.73 -4.91 -9.50
C LEU A 202 18.04 -4.32 -8.94
N LEU A 203 17.91 -3.36 -8.02
CA LEU A 203 19.04 -2.75 -7.29
C LEU A 203 19.27 -3.42 -5.93
N GLY A 204 18.26 -4.07 -5.36
CA GLY A 204 18.39 -4.77 -4.09
C GLY A 204 17.08 -5.19 -3.46
N ARG A 205 17.22 -5.94 -2.36
CA ARG A 205 16.09 -6.38 -1.51
C ARG A 205 16.39 -5.97 -0.07
N PHE A 206 15.39 -5.38 0.61
CA PHE A 206 15.54 -4.74 1.91
C PHE A 206 14.49 -5.23 2.91
N THR A 207 14.73 -4.97 4.17
CA THR A 207 13.84 -5.16 5.31
C THR A 207 13.51 -3.76 5.87
N PRO A 208 12.33 -3.50 6.47
CA PRO A 208 11.27 -4.47 6.77
C PRO A 208 10.29 -4.74 5.62
N ASN A 209 9.20 -5.44 5.94
CA ASN A 209 8.09 -5.72 5.03
C ASN A 209 7.22 -4.47 4.80
N TYR A 210 6.88 -4.19 3.54
CA TYR A 210 6.01 -3.09 3.10
C TYR A 210 4.78 -3.59 2.34
N SER A 211 4.42 -4.85 2.48
CA SER A 211 3.37 -5.50 1.68
C SER A 211 1.95 -4.97 1.88
N VAL A 212 1.74 -4.11 2.87
CA VAL A 212 0.42 -3.52 3.17
C VAL A 212 0.41 -1.99 3.06
N GLY A 213 1.38 -1.44 2.35
CA GLY A 213 1.41 -0.03 1.99
C GLY A 213 2.80 0.59 2.02
N ILE A 214 3.09 1.38 1.01
CA ILE A 214 4.22 2.31 0.93
C ILE A 214 3.77 3.57 0.20
N ALA A 215 3.98 4.74 0.79
CA ALA A 215 3.64 6.02 0.16
C ALA A 215 4.71 7.08 0.46
N PRO A 216 4.97 8.03 -0.45
CA PRO A 216 5.84 9.16 -0.16
C PRO A 216 5.31 9.98 1.02
N TRP A 217 6.21 10.54 1.81
CA TRP A 217 5.89 11.41 2.93
C TRP A 217 6.79 12.65 2.94
N THR A 218 6.72 13.43 4.00
CA THR A 218 7.49 14.67 4.14
C THR A 218 8.97 14.41 4.39
N ASP A 219 9.79 15.41 4.08
CA ASP A 219 11.22 15.47 4.42
C ASP A 219 12.06 14.28 3.90
N GLY A 220 11.66 13.73 2.74
CA GLY A 220 12.36 12.59 2.15
C GLY A 220 12.10 11.26 2.86
N ASN A 221 11.07 11.19 3.69
CA ASN A 221 10.60 9.95 4.31
C ASN A 221 9.48 9.30 3.48
N CYS A 222 9.14 8.08 3.79
CA CYS A 222 7.93 7.40 3.33
C CYS A 222 7.05 6.98 4.51
N LEU A 223 5.80 6.66 4.23
CA LEU A 223 4.92 5.92 5.13
C LEU A 223 4.99 4.44 4.80
N ARG A 224 5.16 3.62 5.83
CA ARG A 224 5.01 2.17 5.76
C ARG A 224 3.71 1.76 6.43
N GLY A 225 2.83 1.09 5.68
CA GLY A 225 1.59 0.53 6.21
C GLY A 225 1.87 -0.59 7.21
N VAL A 226 1.04 -0.65 8.25
CA VAL A 226 1.05 -1.72 9.26
C VAL A 226 -0.39 -2.16 9.51
N THR A 227 -0.61 -3.46 9.55
CA THR A 227 -1.90 -4.04 9.94
C THR A 227 -1.75 -4.77 11.26
N VAL A 228 -2.66 -4.49 12.19
CA VAL A 228 -2.70 -5.14 13.51
C VAL A 228 -3.94 -6.03 13.55
N PRO A 229 -3.78 -7.37 13.55
CA PRO A 229 -4.90 -8.28 13.68
C PRO A 229 -5.52 -8.17 15.08
N LEU A 230 -6.84 -8.21 15.12
CA LEU A 230 -7.66 -8.24 16.32
C LEU A 230 -8.49 -9.53 16.35
N GLU A 231 -9.28 -9.71 17.39
CA GLU A 231 -10.24 -10.81 17.45
C GLU A 231 -11.30 -10.72 16.34
N ASN A 232 -11.95 -11.85 16.03
CA ASN A 232 -13.04 -11.94 15.05
C ASN A 232 -12.69 -11.49 13.62
N LYS A 233 -11.44 -11.69 13.17
CA LYS A 233 -10.95 -11.30 11.83
C LYS A 233 -11.07 -9.79 11.56
N GLN A 234 -11.06 -9.00 12.60
CA GLN A 234 -10.99 -7.55 12.50
C GLN A 234 -9.54 -7.08 12.53
N HIS A 235 -9.30 -5.89 12.00
CA HIS A 235 -7.96 -5.32 11.89
C HIS A 235 -7.98 -3.82 12.17
N ARG A 236 -6.89 -3.34 12.71
CA ARG A 236 -6.58 -1.92 12.80
C ARG A 236 -5.43 -1.61 11.83
N GLY A 237 -5.49 -0.48 11.15
CA GLY A 237 -4.42 0.03 10.30
C GLY A 237 -3.61 1.10 11.01
N ALA A 238 -2.32 1.17 10.66
CA ALA A 238 -1.46 2.28 11.01
C ALA A 238 -0.44 2.54 9.90
N ALA A 239 0.14 3.72 9.88
CA ALA A 239 1.28 4.05 9.04
C ALA A 239 2.44 4.52 9.93
N VAL A 240 3.63 4.01 9.67
CA VAL A 240 4.86 4.39 10.36
C VAL A 240 5.70 5.23 9.42
N VAL A 241 6.17 6.40 9.88
CA VAL A 241 7.14 7.20 9.14
C VAL A 241 8.46 6.45 9.11
N ASP A 242 8.98 6.18 7.92
CA ASP A 242 10.14 5.29 7.72
C ASP A 242 11.07 5.82 6.62
N LEU A 243 12.26 5.24 6.53
CA LEU A 243 13.25 5.49 5.47
C LEU A 243 13.59 4.15 4.81
N PRO A 244 13.00 3.82 3.66
CA PRO A 244 13.22 2.54 3.02
C PRO A 244 14.68 2.38 2.62
N GLY A 245 15.23 1.17 2.84
CA GLY A 245 16.60 0.83 2.49
C GLY A 245 17.69 1.29 3.47
N LYS A 246 17.37 2.05 4.52
CA LYS A 246 18.26 2.21 5.67
C LYS A 246 17.94 1.11 6.68
N ALA A 247 18.84 0.16 6.85
CA ALA A 247 18.75 -0.80 7.93
C ALA A 247 18.63 -0.02 9.25
N SER A 248 17.70 -0.39 10.12
CA SER A 248 17.71 0.09 11.50
C SER A 248 19.01 -0.44 12.14
N GLU A 249 19.95 0.43 12.43
CA GLU A 249 21.20 0.10 13.15
C GLU A 249 20.96 -0.36 14.61
N THR A 250 19.73 -0.72 14.96
CA THR A 250 19.32 -1.09 16.32
C THR A 250 18.89 -2.56 16.44
N ALA A 251 19.72 -3.49 15.97
CA ALA A 251 19.57 -4.90 16.33
C ALA A 251 20.94 -5.58 16.50
N ALA A 252 21.82 -4.95 17.30
CA ALA A 252 23.03 -5.60 17.83
C ALA A 252 23.36 -5.00 19.19
N LYS A 253 22.65 -5.42 20.22
CA LYS A 253 23.15 -5.45 21.60
C LYS A 253 22.46 -6.58 22.37
#